data_7f04ab308f37ca3b0642b061bcf32bc1
#
_entry.id   7f04ab308f37ca3b0642b061bcf32bc1
#
_cell.length_a   1.000
_cell.length_b   1.000
_cell.length_c   1.000
_cell.angle_alpha   90.00
_cell.angle_beta   90.00
_cell.angle_gamma   90.00
#
_symmetry.space_group_name_H-M   'P 1'
#
loop_
_entity.id
_entity.type
_entity.pdbx_description
1 polymer ?
#
loop_
_entity_poly.entity_id
_entity_poly.type
_entity_poly.pdbx_seq_one_letter_code
_entity_poly.pdbx_strand_id
1 'polypeptide(L)'
;MKKVYLMAMVLLLAACAQQAPKVERLHVEGTALMNEKGDTVELKGMSFGWNVLWPRFYNADAVKHVIEDWDAEVVRAAIGVEIDNDECQAQCYLKDPEFGKQCACTIVDAAVANGVYVIVDWHAHGLHTEAAVEFFTYMATKYQGVPNVIYEIWNEPSYKDHINQIDYTWAEIKEYSETVIAAIRAIEKDAVIVVGTPRWSQNVDDAANDPILGYDNLMYTLHFYAGTHKEWLRQKGDYAMSKGLALFVTECGGMNADGQGPVDVESTQAWIEWMEDNDISYAFWSISDKKETCSMLYPSAASEGPWHDADLSPWGLYVKECL
;
A
#
# COMPACT_ATOMS: atom_id res chain seq x y z
N MET A 1 -46.97 15.87 -58.03
CA MET A 1 -46.53 16.11 -56.64
C MET A 1 -45.87 14.84 -56.13
N LYS A 2 -44.51 14.83 -56.14
CA LYS A 2 -43.73 13.68 -55.64
C LYS A 2 -43.38 13.93 -54.15
N LYS A 3 -43.89 13.08 -53.26
CA LYS A 3 -43.53 13.14 -51.86
C LYS A 3 -42.15 12.46 -51.66
N VAL A 4 -41.17 13.24 -51.23
CA VAL A 4 -39.84 12.77 -50.83
C VAL A 4 -39.95 12.40 -49.34
N TYR A 5 -39.80 11.12 -49.01
CA TYR A 5 -39.66 10.67 -47.61
C TYR A 5 -38.18 10.74 -47.21
N LEU A 6 -37.88 11.68 -46.32
CA LEU A 6 -36.58 11.80 -45.70
C LEU A 6 -36.51 10.77 -44.55
N MET A 7 -35.74 9.70 -44.75
CA MET A 7 -35.52 8.68 -43.75
C MET A 7 -34.32 9.12 -42.89
N ALA A 8 -34.62 9.59 -41.67
CA ALA A 8 -33.60 9.94 -40.69
C ALA A 8 -33.02 8.67 -40.08
N MET A 9 -31.79 8.34 -40.45
CA MET A 9 -31.05 7.21 -39.88
C MET A 9 -30.44 7.68 -38.56
N VAL A 10 -31.03 7.31 -37.42
CA VAL A 10 -30.48 7.54 -36.10
C VAL A 10 -29.40 6.48 -35.88
N LEU A 11 -28.14 6.87 -36.00
CA LEU A 11 -26.96 6.07 -35.57
C LEU A 11 -26.95 6.09 -34.02
N LEU A 12 -27.42 5.03 -33.40
CA LEU A 12 -27.11 4.71 -32.00
C LEU A 12 -25.63 4.29 -31.91
N LEU A 13 -24.78 5.21 -31.54
CA LEU A 13 -23.45 4.91 -31.03
C LEU A 13 -23.67 4.28 -29.64
N ALA A 14 -23.77 2.95 -29.57
CA ALA A 14 -23.57 2.22 -28.35
C ALA A 14 -22.06 2.34 -28.01
N ALA A 15 -21.72 3.33 -27.17
CA ALA A 15 -20.44 3.29 -26.48
C ALA A 15 -20.46 2.02 -25.63
N CYS A 16 -19.71 0.97 -26.03
CA CYS A 16 -19.34 -0.09 -25.13
C CYS A 16 -18.49 0.57 -24.03
N ALA A 17 -19.12 0.92 -22.91
CA ALA A 17 -18.38 1.15 -21.69
C ALA A 17 -17.70 -0.18 -21.37
N GLN A 18 -16.40 -0.25 -21.57
CA GLN A 18 -15.60 -1.40 -21.18
C GLN A 18 -15.74 -1.50 -19.67
N GLN A 19 -16.38 -2.57 -19.19
CA GLN A 19 -16.57 -2.79 -17.77
C GLN A 19 -15.16 -2.99 -17.18
N ALA A 20 -14.82 -2.26 -16.11
CA ALA A 20 -13.54 -2.42 -15.46
C ALA A 20 -13.30 -3.92 -15.12
N PRO A 21 -12.07 -4.42 -15.25
CA PRO A 21 -11.75 -5.78 -14.87
C PRO A 21 -12.17 -6.01 -13.42
N LYS A 22 -12.91 -7.08 -13.19
CA LYS A 22 -13.40 -7.39 -11.84
C LYS A 22 -12.38 -8.25 -11.12
N VAL A 23 -11.83 -7.77 -10.00
CA VAL A 23 -11.04 -8.60 -9.08
C VAL A 23 -11.96 -9.37 -8.13
N GLU A 24 -11.47 -10.48 -7.60
CA GLU A 24 -12.15 -11.27 -6.57
C GLU A 24 -11.93 -10.61 -5.20
N ARG A 25 -12.90 -10.76 -4.28
CA ARG A 25 -12.68 -10.30 -2.90
C ARG A 25 -11.69 -11.22 -2.21
N LEU A 26 -10.75 -10.61 -1.51
CA LEU A 26 -9.77 -11.34 -0.71
C LEU A 26 -10.28 -11.52 0.72
N HIS A 27 -9.84 -12.60 1.34
CA HIS A 27 -10.02 -12.86 2.77
C HIS A 27 -8.78 -13.55 3.35
N VAL A 28 -8.68 -13.58 4.67
CA VAL A 28 -7.56 -14.22 5.37
C VAL A 28 -8.02 -15.55 5.97
N GLU A 29 -7.30 -16.63 5.66
CA GLU A 29 -7.50 -17.94 6.27
C GLU A 29 -6.18 -18.46 6.84
N GLY A 30 -6.10 -18.59 8.16
CA GLY A 30 -4.84 -18.91 8.84
C GLY A 30 -3.79 -17.81 8.62
N THR A 31 -2.67 -18.14 7.98
CA THR A 31 -1.61 -17.20 7.64
C THR A 31 -1.65 -16.73 6.18
N ALA A 32 -2.60 -17.22 5.37
CA ALA A 32 -2.67 -16.99 3.94
C ALA A 32 -3.73 -15.95 3.56
N LEU A 33 -3.44 -15.17 2.52
CA LEU A 33 -4.40 -14.36 1.80
C LEU A 33 -5.05 -15.24 0.72
N MET A 34 -6.38 -15.30 0.69
CA MET A 34 -7.15 -16.21 -0.17
C MET A 34 -8.10 -15.44 -1.08
N ASN A 35 -8.40 -15.98 -2.26
CA ASN A 35 -9.47 -15.50 -3.11
C ASN A 35 -10.82 -16.20 -2.84
N GLU A 36 -11.89 -15.78 -3.53
CA GLU A 36 -13.23 -16.37 -3.38
C GLU A 36 -13.30 -17.85 -3.81
N LYS A 37 -12.32 -18.37 -4.54
CA LYS A 37 -12.26 -19.78 -4.98
C LYS A 37 -11.54 -20.68 -3.98
N GLY A 38 -10.89 -20.08 -2.97
CA GLY A 38 -10.08 -20.78 -2.00
C GLY A 38 -8.65 -21.06 -2.49
N ASP A 39 -8.17 -20.30 -3.48
CA ASP A 39 -6.75 -20.32 -3.87
C ASP A 39 -5.97 -19.30 -3.06
N THR A 40 -4.75 -19.64 -2.68
CA THR A 40 -3.82 -18.70 -2.07
C THR A 40 -3.42 -17.61 -3.07
N VAL A 41 -3.34 -16.37 -2.60
CA VAL A 41 -3.00 -15.19 -3.39
C VAL A 41 -1.76 -14.53 -2.82
N GLU A 42 -0.74 -14.37 -3.62
CA GLU A 42 0.43 -13.56 -3.36
C GLU A 42 0.35 -12.33 -4.28
N LEU A 43 0.24 -11.14 -3.70
CA LEU A 43 0.20 -9.89 -4.46
C LEU A 43 1.60 -9.26 -4.49
N LYS A 44 2.08 -8.98 -5.69
CA LYS A 44 3.37 -8.33 -5.92
C LYS A 44 3.15 -6.94 -6.50
N GLY A 45 3.83 -5.93 -5.95
CA GLY A 45 3.65 -4.59 -6.46
C GLY A 45 4.56 -3.55 -5.82
N MET A 46 4.09 -2.31 -5.81
CA MET A 46 4.90 -1.20 -5.35
C MET A 46 4.11 -0.12 -4.64
N SER A 47 4.81 0.65 -3.81
CA SER A 47 4.28 1.83 -3.15
C SER A 47 4.57 3.08 -3.97
N PHE A 48 3.58 3.96 -4.08
CA PHE A 48 3.85 5.36 -4.36
C PHE A 48 4.52 5.98 -3.14
N GLY A 49 5.49 6.87 -3.34
CA GLY A 49 6.10 7.61 -2.25
C GLY A 49 5.09 8.54 -1.56
N TRP A 50 5.45 9.14 -0.43
CA TRP A 50 4.55 10.01 0.33
C TRP A 50 3.88 11.06 -0.57
N ASN A 51 2.55 11.10 -0.58
CA ASN A 51 1.81 12.07 -1.41
C ASN A 51 2.20 13.53 -1.13
N VAL A 52 2.64 13.85 0.08
CA VAL A 52 3.09 15.19 0.47
C VAL A 52 4.45 15.58 -0.11
N LEU A 53 5.29 14.62 -0.45
CA LEU A 53 6.62 14.84 -1.05
C LEU A 53 6.60 14.68 -2.57
N TRP A 54 5.81 13.72 -3.07
CA TRP A 54 5.74 13.38 -4.49
C TRP A 54 4.32 13.40 -5.05
N PRO A 55 3.53 14.48 -4.82
CA PRO A 55 2.14 14.55 -5.28
C PRO A 55 2.01 14.41 -6.80
N ARG A 56 3.07 14.73 -7.54
CA ARG A 56 3.08 14.67 -9.01
C ARG A 56 2.85 13.26 -9.57
N PHE A 57 3.17 12.22 -8.79
CA PHE A 57 2.97 10.84 -9.20
C PHE A 57 1.59 10.28 -8.82
N TYR A 58 0.81 11.01 -8.02
CA TYR A 58 -0.56 10.61 -7.65
C TYR A 58 -1.54 10.94 -8.78
N ASN A 59 -1.44 10.21 -9.88
CA ASN A 59 -2.30 10.37 -11.06
C ASN A 59 -2.61 8.99 -11.70
N ALA A 60 -3.69 8.93 -12.48
CA ALA A 60 -4.20 7.68 -13.04
C ALA A 60 -3.24 7.06 -14.08
N ASP A 61 -2.51 7.88 -14.83
CA ASP A 61 -1.62 7.39 -15.89
C ASP A 61 -0.37 6.74 -15.27
N ALA A 62 0.17 7.27 -14.17
CA ALA A 62 1.26 6.66 -13.41
C ALA A 62 0.85 5.28 -12.86
N VAL A 63 -0.35 5.17 -12.27
CA VAL A 63 -0.89 3.88 -11.79
C VAL A 63 -1.04 2.91 -12.95
N LYS A 64 -1.65 3.34 -14.05
CA LYS A 64 -1.82 2.50 -15.23
C LYS A 64 -0.48 2.00 -15.78
N HIS A 65 0.53 2.86 -15.82
CA HIS A 65 1.85 2.50 -16.32
C HIS A 65 2.51 1.39 -15.51
N VAL A 66 2.51 1.47 -14.17
CA VAL A 66 3.11 0.41 -13.34
C VAL A 66 2.34 -0.91 -13.42
N ILE A 67 1.06 -0.88 -13.74
CA ILE A 67 0.25 -2.09 -13.96
C ILE A 67 0.55 -2.72 -15.33
N GLU A 68 0.56 -1.91 -16.39
CA GLU A 68 0.68 -2.42 -17.77
C GLU A 68 2.13 -2.74 -18.18
N ASP A 69 3.13 -2.06 -17.59
CA ASP A 69 4.54 -2.15 -18.01
C ASP A 69 5.44 -2.84 -16.96
N TRP A 70 5.01 -2.89 -15.69
CA TRP A 70 5.75 -3.53 -14.61
C TRP A 70 4.97 -4.70 -13.98
N ASP A 71 3.82 -5.06 -14.53
CA ASP A 71 2.97 -6.17 -14.08
C ASP A 71 2.55 -6.10 -12.60
N ALA A 72 2.42 -4.88 -12.03
CA ALA A 72 2.00 -4.70 -10.64
C ALA A 72 0.57 -5.21 -10.41
N GLU A 73 0.38 -6.10 -9.44
CA GLU A 73 -0.90 -6.66 -9.01
C GLU A 73 -1.53 -5.87 -7.87
N VAL A 74 -0.69 -5.12 -7.13
CA VAL A 74 -1.10 -4.21 -6.06
C VAL A 74 -0.30 -2.92 -6.10
N VAL A 75 -0.97 -1.79 -5.84
CA VAL A 75 -0.33 -0.50 -5.64
C VAL A 75 -0.64 0.03 -4.25
N ARG A 76 0.29 0.74 -3.63
CA ARG A 76 0.10 1.31 -2.29
C ARG A 76 0.10 2.83 -2.37
N ALA A 77 -0.92 3.46 -1.80
CA ALA A 77 -1.07 4.91 -1.68
C ALA A 77 -0.62 5.36 -0.28
N ALA A 78 0.61 5.84 -0.16
CA ALA A 78 1.20 6.31 1.09
C ALA A 78 0.72 7.73 1.41
N ILE A 79 -0.36 7.85 2.21
CA ILE A 79 -0.99 9.13 2.55
C ILE A 79 -0.32 9.72 3.79
N GLY A 80 0.58 10.68 3.57
CA GLY A 80 1.38 11.34 4.61
C GLY A 80 0.53 12.11 5.61
N VAL A 81 0.62 11.71 6.87
CA VAL A 81 -0.20 12.26 7.96
C VAL A 81 0.47 13.45 8.60
N GLU A 82 1.75 13.30 8.97
CA GLU A 82 2.63 14.32 9.51
C GLU A 82 4.01 14.23 8.84
N ILE A 83 4.75 15.32 8.83
CA ILE A 83 6.14 15.35 8.39
C ILE A 83 6.88 16.50 9.07
N ASP A 84 8.13 16.23 9.47
CA ASP A 84 9.05 17.23 10.03
C ASP A 84 9.78 18.00 8.92
N ASN A 85 9.04 18.48 7.94
CA ASN A 85 9.56 19.27 6.82
C ASN A 85 8.65 20.48 6.57
N ASP A 86 9.12 21.66 6.89
CA ASP A 86 8.36 22.92 6.81
C ASP A 86 7.79 23.18 5.39
N GLU A 87 8.47 22.74 4.33
CA GLU A 87 8.02 22.95 2.96
C GLU A 87 6.78 22.12 2.59
N CYS A 88 6.65 20.92 3.17
CA CYS A 88 5.58 19.97 2.85
C CYS A 88 4.51 19.88 3.96
N GLN A 89 4.76 20.44 5.13
CA GLN A 89 3.88 20.30 6.31
C GLN A 89 2.45 20.79 6.03
N ALA A 90 2.27 21.79 5.19
CA ALA A 90 0.95 22.31 4.83
C ALA A 90 0.08 21.32 4.05
N GLN A 91 0.68 20.30 3.42
CA GLN A 91 -0.01 19.28 2.62
C GLN A 91 -0.23 17.97 3.39
N CYS A 92 0.29 17.83 4.60
CA CYS A 92 0.02 16.68 5.45
C CYS A 92 -1.46 16.57 5.80
N TYR A 93 -1.96 15.35 5.95
CA TYR A 93 -3.37 15.10 6.24
C TYR A 93 -3.88 15.90 7.46
N LEU A 94 -3.09 16.02 8.51
CA LEU A 94 -3.46 16.83 9.70
C LEU A 94 -3.67 18.33 9.42
N LYS A 95 -3.21 18.83 8.27
CA LYS A 95 -3.36 20.25 7.85
C LYS A 95 -4.31 20.41 6.68
N ASP A 96 -4.28 19.47 5.75
CA ASP A 96 -5.14 19.44 4.55
C ASP A 96 -5.72 18.03 4.34
N PRO A 97 -6.75 17.65 5.11
CA PRO A 97 -7.38 16.34 4.95
C PRO A 97 -7.97 16.11 3.56
N GLU A 98 -8.46 17.15 2.92
CA GLU A 98 -9.08 17.02 1.58
C GLU A 98 -8.04 16.69 0.51
N PHE A 99 -6.84 17.26 0.59
CA PHE A 99 -5.74 16.89 -0.30
C PHE A 99 -5.34 15.41 -0.11
N GLY A 100 -5.19 14.95 1.13
CA GLY A 100 -4.89 13.55 1.43
C GLY A 100 -5.97 12.59 0.90
N LYS A 101 -7.25 12.90 1.12
CA LYS A 101 -8.39 12.14 0.59
C LYS A 101 -8.39 12.12 -0.95
N GLN A 102 -8.11 13.25 -1.59
CA GLN A 102 -8.05 13.33 -3.05
C GLN A 102 -6.93 12.45 -3.61
N CYS A 103 -5.73 12.48 -3.03
CA CYS A 103 -4.62 11.63 -3.43
C CYS A 103 -4.98 10.14 -3.29
N ALA A 104 -5.50 9.73 -2.13
CA ALA A 104 -5.95 8.36 -1.92
C ALA A 104 -6.97 7.91 -2.96
N CYS A 105 -8.01 8.74 -3.18
CA CYS A 105 -9.05 8.44 -4.15
C CYS A 105 -8.52 8.32 -5.58
N THR A 106 -7.55 9.14 -5.96
CA THR A 106 -6.94 9.09 -7.30
C THR A 106 -6.28 7.74 -7.56
N ILE A 107 -5.51 7.22 -6.59
CA ILE A 107 -4.86 5.91 -6.73
C ILE A 107 -5.89 4.78 -6.69
N VAL A 108 -6.87 4.83 -5.76
CA VAL A 108 -7.92 3.81 -5.67
C VAL A 108 -8.75 3.74 -6.94
N ASP A 109 -9.23 4.88 -7.44
CA ASP A 109 -10.07 4.94 -8.65
C ASP A 109 -9.29 4.39 -9.87
N ALA A 110 -7.99 4.69 -9.97
CA ALA A 110 -7.13 4.17 -11.04
C ALA A 110 -6.87 2.66 -10.91
N ALA A 111 -6.60 2.15 -9.71
CA ALA A 111 -6.42 0.71 -9.46
C ALA A 111 -7.68 -0.08 -9.79
N VAL A 112 -8.85 0.40 -9.36
CA VAL A 112 -10.15 -0.20 -9.67
C VAL A 112 -10.40 -0.22 -11.17
N ALA A 113 -10.11 0.89 -11.87
CA ALA A 113 -10.30 0.99 -13.33
C ALA A 113 -9.41 0.01 -14.11
N ASN A 114 -8.24 -0.33 -13.58
CA ASN A 114 -7.28 -1.24 -14.20
C ASN A 114 -7.34 -2.68 -13.63
N GLY A 115 -8.21 -2.95 -12.64
CA GLY A 115 -8.47 -4.30 -12.13
C GLY A 115 -7.35 -4.88 -11.28
N VAL A 116 -6.69 -4.07 -10.48
CA VAL A 116 -5.68 -4.49 -9.50
C VAL A 116 -6.08 -4.11 -8.07
N TYR A 117 -5.40 -4.64 -7.09
CA TYR A 117 -5.62 -4.29 -5.69
C TYR A 117 -4.92 -2.98 -5.32
N VAL A 118 -5.41 -2.34 -4.25
CA VAL A 118 -4.83 -1.09 -3.75
C VAL A 118 -4.81 -1.08 -2.22
N ILE A 119 -3.64 -0.77 -1.67
CA ILE A 119 -3.45 -0.52 -0.25
C ILE A 119 -3.63 0.99 -0.01
N VAL A 120 -4.60 1.34 0.82
CA VAL A 120 -4.78 2.71 1.32
C VAL A 120 -4.08 2.79 2.66
N ASP A 121 -2.93 3.44 2.67
CA ASP A 121 -2.03 3.48 3.81
C ASP A 121 -2.11 4.81 4.56
N TRP A 122 -2.38 4.72 5.85
CA TRP A 122 -2.23 5.81 6.81
C TRP A 122 -0.74 5.94 7.15
N HIS A 123 -0.03 6.72 6.32
CA HIS A 123 1.42 6.82 6.35
C HIS A 123 1.89 7.75 7.46
N ALA A 124 1.84 7.23 8.68
CA ALA A 124 2.18 7.92 9.92
C ALA A 124 3.25 7.16 10.71
N HIS A 125 4.02 7.91 11.50
CA HIS A 125 4.90 7.38 12.55
C HIS A 125 4.31 7.64 13.95
N GLY A 126 3.54 8.73 14.09
CA GLY A 126 2.87 9.14 15.31
C GLY A 126 1.46 8.60 15.45
N LEU A 127 0.92 8.68 16.66
CA LEU A 127 -0.43 8.21 16.98
C LEU A 127 -1.45 9.34 16.76
N HIS A 128 -2.37 9.13 15.81
CA HIS A 128 -3.39 10.11 15.42
C HIS A 128 -4.77 9.46 15.28
N THR A 129 -5.28 8.87 16.36
CA THR A 129 -6.47 8.00 16.35
C THR A 129 -7.71 8.67 15.76
N GLU A 130 -8.05 9.89 16.19
CA GLU A 130 -9.26 10.59 15.74
C GLU A 130 -9.21 10.90 14.23
N ALA A 131 -8.07 11.36 13.75
CA ALA A 131 -7.86 11.67 12.33
C ALA A 131 -7.86 10.39 11.47
N ALA A 132 -7.29 9.30 11.95
CA ALA A 132 -7.33 8.01 11.28
C ALA A 132 -8.76 7.46 11.18
N VAL A 133 -9.54 7.54 12.25
CA VAL A 133 -10.97 7.16 12.25
C VAL A 133 -11.75 7.98 11.23
N GLU A 134 -11.52 9.31 11.17
CA GLU A 134 -12.16 10.16 10.16
C GLU A 134 -11.80 9.73 8.74
N PHE A 135 -10.51 9.56 8.46
CA PHE A 135 -10.00 9.16 7.15
C PHE A 135 -10.55 7.81 6.69
N PHE A 136 -10.44 6.78 7.52
CA PHE A 136 -10.90 5.45 7.16
C PHE A 136 -12.43 5.33 7.11
N THR A 137 -13.17 6.09 7.93
CA THR A 137 -14.63 6.21 7.79
C THR A 137 -15.01 6.78 6.43
N TYR A 138 -14.32 7.82 5.97
CA TYR A 138 -14.52 8.39 4.63
C TYR A 138 -14.19 7.37 3.54
N MET A 139 -13.00 6.73 3.60
CA MET A 139 -12.57 5.78 2.58
C MET A 139 -13.48 4.54 2.51
N ALA A 140 -13.82 3.95 3.67
CA ALA A 140 -14.72 2.81 3.75
C ALA A 140 -16.14 3.14 3.24
N THR A 141 -16.65 4.35 3.51
CA THR A 141 -17.94 4.80 3.00
C THR A 141 -17.91 4.97 1.48
N LYS A 142 -16.88 5.60 0.95
CA LYS A 142 -16.75 5.87 -0.49
C LYS A 142 -16.58 4.59 -1.30
N TYR A 143 -15.83 3.64 -0.79
CA TYR A 143 -15.48 2.40 -1.48
C TYR A 143 -16.16 1.16 -0.90
N GLN A 144 -17.30 1.35 -0.23
CA GLN A 144 -18.07 0.22 0.34
C GLN A 144 -18.37 -0.83 -0.72
N GLY A 145 -18.01 -2.07 -0.44
CA GLY A 145 -18.25 -3.20 -1.34
C GLY A 145 -17.28 -3.31 -2.52
N VAL A 146 -16.30 -2.42 -2.65
CA VAL A 146 -15.25 -2.48 -3.68
C VAL A 146 -14.17 -3.49 -3.26
N PRO A 147 -14.01 -4.64 -3.96
CA PRO A 147 -13.14 -5.73 -3.52
C PRO A 147 -11.63 -5.42 -3.62
N ASN A 148 -11.27 -4.38 -4.38
CA ASN A 148 -9.88 -3.99 -4.64
C ASN A 148 -9.16 -3.40 -3.42
N VAL A 149 -9.91 -2.86 -2.42
CA VAL A 149 -9.34 -1.99 -1.39
C VAL A 149 -8.90 -2.77 -0.17
N ILE A 150 -7.63 -2.59 0.19
CA ILE A 150 -7.00 -3.07 1.42
C ILE A 150 -6.68 -1.83 2.27
N TYR A 151 -6.96 -1.86 3.58
CA TYR A 151 -6.73 -0.73 4.48
C TYR A 151 -5.52 -1.00 5.37
N GLU A 152 -4.44 -0.25 5.19
CA GLU A 152 -3.29 -0.26 6.09
C GLU A 152 -3.43 0.87 7.10
N ILE A 153 -3.76 0.49 8.33
CA ILE A 153 -4.25 1.47 9.32
C ILE A 153 -3.17 2.23 10.06
N TRP A 154 -1.91 1.84 9.98
CA TRP A 154 -0.73 2.56 10.49
C TRP A 154 0.53 2.02 9.82
N ASN A 155 1.20 2.86 9.04
CA ASN A 155 2.43 2.50 8.33
C ASN A 155 3.54 1.97 9.25
N GLU A 156 4.08 2.84 10.10
CA GLU A 156 5.25 2.54 10.92
C GLU A 156 5.16 3.15 12.32
N PRO A 157 4.47 2.51 13.27
CA PRO A 157 4.54 2.91 14.67
C PRO A 157 5.98 2.97 15.16
N SER A 158 6.49 4.17 15.45
CA SER A 158 7.89 4.38 15.82
C SER A 158 8.04 4.96 17.23
N TYR A 159 8.78 6.04 17.42
CA TYR A 159 8.94 6.66 18.70
C TYR A 159 7.76 7.56 19.08
N LYS A 160 7.14 7.35 20.26
CA LYS A 160 6.24 8.32 20.88
C LYS A 160 6.99 9.48 21.54
N ASP A 161 8.27 9.28 21.82
CA ASP A 161 9.20 10.32 22.30
C ASP A 161 10.53 10.18 21.54
N HIS A 162 10.73 11.00 20.53
CA HIS A 162 11.94 11.01 19.70
C HIS A 162 13.19 11.42 20.44
N ILE A 163 13.06 12.27 21.50
CA ILE A 163 14.21 12.75 22.28
C ILE A 163 14.77 11.63 23.16
N ASN A 164 13.89 10.88 23.81
CA ASN A 164 14.27 9.80 24.71
C ASN A 164 14.24 8.42 24.02
N GLN A 165 13.90 8.36 22.72
CA GLN A 165 13.78 7.13 21.91
C GLN A 165 12.87 6.08 22.56
N ILE A 166 11.68 6.53 23.02
CA ILE A 166 10.67 5.65 23.61
C ILE A 166 9.71 5.22 22.51
N ASP A 167 9.68 3.93 22.20
CA ASP A 167 8.77 3.34 21.24
C ASP A 167 7.32 3.32 21.73
N TYR A 168 6.36 3.25 20.79
CA TYR A 168 5.02 2.79 21.11
C TYR A 168 5.05 1.32 21.48
N THR A 169 4.36 0.96 22.55
CA THR A 169 4.17 -0.43 22.94
C THR A 169 3.12 -1.10 22.06
N TRP A 170 3.18 -2.43 21.95
CA TRP A 170 2.12 -3.17 21.25
C TRP A 170 0.72 -2.92 21.85
N ALA A 171 0.62 -2.79 23.16
CA ALA A 171 -0.67 -2.49 23.80
C ALA A 171 -1.28 -1.14 23.34
N GLU A 172 -0.46 -0.09 23.18
CA GLU A 172 -0.91 1.22 22.66
C GLU A 172 -1.31 1.13 21.18
N ILE A 173 -0.54 0.38 20.37
CA ILE A 173 -0.84 0.16 18.96
C ILE A 173 -2.11 -0.67 18.80
N LYS A 174 -2.30 -1.69 19.63
CA LYS A 174 -3.49 -2.55 19.63
C LYS A 174 -4.76 -1.76 19.97
N GLU A 175 -4.74 -0.91 21.00
CA GLU A 175 -5.86 -0.04 21.37
C GLU A 175 -6.25 0.91 20.23
N TYR A 176 -5.26 1.55 19.61
CA TYR A 176 -5.46 2.35 18.40
C TYR A 176 -6.10 1.52 17.29
N SER A 177 -5.50 0.38 16.98
CA SER A 177 -5.92 -0.49 15.88
C SER A 177 -7.34 -1.00 16.06
N GLU A 178 -7.71 -1.47 17.24
CA GLU A 178 -9.08 -1.91 17.56
C GLU A 178 -10.09 -0.78 17.35
N THR A 179 -9.73 0.47 17.68
CA THR A 179 -10.59 1.65 17.47
C THR A 179 -10.80 1.93 15.98
N VAL A 180 -9.74 1.92 15.17
CA VAL A 180 -9.82 2.17 13.72
C VAL A 180 -10.50 1.01 12.99
N ILE A 181 -10.18 -0.25 13.35
CA ILE A 181 -10.84 -1.45 12.81
C ILE A 181 -12.34 -1.39 13.06
N ALA A 182 -12.78 -1.04 14.28
CA ALA A 182 -14.20 -0.93 14.59
C ALA A 182 -14.91 0.11 13.71
N ALA A 183 -14.27 1.24 13.41
CA ALA A 183 -14.82 2.27 12.52
C ALA A 183 -14.95 1.76 11.07
N ILE A 184 -13.94 1.06 10.54
CA ILE A 184 -13.99 0.45 9.20
C ILE A 184 -15.09 -0.63 9.16
N ARG A 185 -15.12 -1.55 10.14
CA ARG A 185 -16.07 -2.68 10.20
C ARG A 185 -17.52 -2.26 10.38
N ALA A 186 -17.79 -1.06 10.90
CA ALA A 186 -19.13 -0.49 10.94
C ALA A 186 -19.71 -0.24 9.53
N ILE A 187 -18.85 -0.11 8.50
CA ILE A 187 -19.21 0.22 7.12
C ILE A 187 -18.88 -0.93 6.18
N GLU A 188 -17.61 -1.34 6.17
CA GLU A 188 -17.07 -2.40 5.30
C GLU A 188 -16.65 -3.61 6.16
N LYS A 189 -17.41 -4.69 6.04
CA LYS A 189 -17.29 -5.85 6.95
C LYS A 189 -16.16 -6.81 6.57
N ASP A 190 -15.89 -6.92 5.26
CA ASP A 190 -15.13 -8.04 4.71
C ASP A 190 -13.77 -7.62 4.13
N ALA A 191 -13.47 -6.32 4.07
CA ALA A 191 -12.19 -5.85 3.54
C ALA A 191 -11.01 -6.37 4.38
N VAL A 192 -9.88 -6.63 3.72
CA VAL A 192 -8.61 -6.92 4.40
C VAL A 192 -8.11 -5.65 5.06
N ILE A 193 -7.73 -5.76 6.33
CA ILE A 193 -7.11 -4.66 7.09
C ILE A 193 -5.72 -5.11 7.51
N VAL A 194 -4.72 -4.26 7.23
CA VAL A 194 -3.32 -4.49 7.61
C VAL A 194 -2.98 -3.59 8.79
N VAL A 195 -2.48 -4.20 9.85
CA VAL A 195 -2.18 -3.57 11.13
C VAL A 195 -0.69 -3.30 11.25
N GLY A 196 -0.30 -2.06 11.53
CA GLY A 196 1.09 -1.70 11.84
C GLY A 196 1.60 -2.37 13.12
N THR A 197 2.89 -2.68 13.16
CA THR A 197 3.53 -3.32 14.32
C THR A 197 4.62 -2.42 14.94
N PRO A 198 5.06 -2.65 16.19
CA PRO A 198 6.04 -1.78 16.83
C PRO A 198 7.37 -1.69 16.07
N ARG A 199 8.12 -0.60 16.32
CA ARG A 199 9.45 -0.36 15.79
C ARG A 199 9.52 -0.39 14.26
N TRP A 200 8.80 0.57 13.64
CA TRP A 200 8.73 0.70 12.17
C TRP A 200 8.24 -0.58 11.51
N SER A 201 7.17 -1.16 12.07
CA SER A 201 6.55 -2.39 11.56
C SER A 201 7.52 -3.57 11.44
N GLN A 202 8.42 -3.73 12.44
CA GLN A 202 9.40 -4.83 12.50
C GLN A 202 9.09 -5.86 13.59
N ASN A 203 8.35 -5.47 14.65
CA ASN A 203 8.12 -6.36 15.80
C ASN A 203 6.79 -7.10 15.67
N VAL A 204 6.63 -7.89 14.61
CA VAL A 204 5.45 -8.76 14.41
C VAL A 204 5.33 -9.85 15.49
N ASP A 205 6.44 -10.21 16.13
CA ASP A 205 6.51 -11.14 17.25
C ASP A 205 5.77 -10.61 18.50
N ASP A 206 5.77 -9.30 18.74
CA ASP A 206 4.99 -8.68 19.82
C ASP A 206 3.48 -8.85 19.55
N ALA A 207 3.04 -8.58 18.31
CA ALA A 207 1.66 -8.78 17.89
C ALA A 207 1.23 -10.27 17.95
N ALA A 208 2.12 -11.17 17.57
CA ALA A 208 1.85 -12.60 17.59
C ALA A 208 1.67 -13.17 19.01
N ASN A 209 2.26 -12.54 20.03
CA ASN A 209 2.10 -12.94 21.43
C ASN A 209 0.77 -12.47 22.05
N ASP A 210 0.14 -11.44 21.49
CA ASP A 210 -1.15 -10.90 21.94
C ASP A 210 -1.97 -10.34 20.75
N PRO A 211 -2.42 -11.19 19.81
CA PRO A 211 -3.08 -10.72 18.60
C PRO A 211 -4.41 -10.00 18.88
N ILE A 212 -4.85 -9.18 17.91
CA ILE A 212 -6.19 -8.59 17.93
C ILE A 212 -7.21 -9.70 17.68
N LEU A 213 -8.21 -9.79 18.54
CA LEU A 213 -9.22 -10.84 18.50
C LEU A 213 -10.61 -10.27 18.20
N GLY A 214 -11.50 -11.11 17.63
CA GLY A 214 -12.90 -10.75 17.39
C GLY A 214 -13.16 -10.02 16.07
N TYR A 215 -12.16 -9.94 15.21
CA TYR A 215 -12.26 -9.44 13.85
C TYR A 215 -11.63 -10.44 12.87
N ASP A 216 -12.27 -10.62 11.73
CA ASP A 216 -11.75 -11.42 10.63
C ASP A 216 -10.99 -10.54 9.63
N ASN A 217 -10.24 -11.16 8.71
CA ASN A 217 -9.52 -10.52 7.62
C ASN A 217 -8.50 -9.47 8.09
N LEU A 218 -7.75 -9.81 9.14
CA LEU A 218 -6.63 -9.02 9.62
C LEU A 218 -5.31 -9.63 9.15
N MET A 219 -4.42 -8.78 8.66
CA MET A 219 -3.02 -9.06 8.42
C MET A 219 -2.15 -8.07 9.21
N TYR A 220 -0.89 -8.41 9.40
CA TYR A 220 0.06 -7.56 10.14
C TYR A 220 1.23 -7.22 9.25
N THR A 221 1.60 -5.94 9.23
CA THR A 221 2.70 -5.54 8.35
C THR A 221 4.06 -5.83 8.96
N LEU A 222 4.97 -6.31 8.10
CA LEU A 222 6.39 -6.46 8.37
C LEU A 222 7.15 -5.62 7.34
N HIS A 223 7.86 -4.56 7.78
CA HIS A 223 8.69 -3.75 6.90
C HIS A 223 10.16 -4.16 6.99
N PHE A 224 10.83 -4.18 5.84
CA PHE A 224 12.27 -4.44 5.82
C PHE A 224 12.98 -3.62 4.75
N TYR A 225 14.27 -3.38 5.01
CA TYR A 225 15.22 -2.88 4.03
C TYR A 225 16.43 -3.82 4.04
N ALA A 226 16.64 -4.53 2.94
CA ALA A 226 17.52 -5.70 2.86
C ALA A 226 19.00 -5.37 3.13
N GLY A 227 19.43 -4.11 2.95
CA GLY A 227 20.76 -3.66 3.36
C GLY A 227 20.98 -3.70 4.88
N THR A 228 19.92 -3.48 5.66
CA THR A 228 19.97 -3.44 7.14
C THR A 228 19.37 -4.70 7.77
N HIS A 229 18.22 -5.14 7.29
CA HIS A 229 17.42 -6.21 7.89
C HIS A 229 17.76 -7.54 7.22
N LYS A 230 18.12 -8.52 8.04
CA LYS A 230 18.62 -9.82 7.59
C LYS A 230 17.79 -10.96 8.19
N GLU A 231 18.38 -12.13 8.27
CA GLU A 231 17.78 -13.36 8.83
C GLU A 231 17.07 -13.14 10.17
N TRP A 232 17.63 -12.31 11.05
CA TRP A 232 17.04 -12.04 12.37
C TRP A 232 15.60 -11.48 12.29
N LEU A 233 15.28 -10.72 11.23
CA LEU A 233 13.93 -10.17 11.06
C LEU A 233 13.01 -11.17 10.37
N ARG A 234 13.51 -11.97 9.41
CA ARG A 234 12.75 -13.11 8.87
C ARG A 234 12.34 -14.09 9.95
N GLN A 235 13.23 -14.39 10.91
CA GLN A 235 12.92 -15.24 12.07
C GLN A 235 11.77 -14.71 12.94
N LYS A 236 11.58 -13.39 13.04
CA LYS A 236 10.40 -12.82 13.69
C LYS A 236 9.13 -13.08 12.88
N GLY A 237 9.21 -12.97 11.55
CA GLY A 237 8.13 -13.35 10.64
C GLY A 237 7.76 -14.82 10.79
N ASP A 238 8.75 -15.73 10.76
CA ASP A 238 8.54 -17.18 10.95
C ASP A 238 7.86 -17.46 12.29
N TYR A 239 8.32 -16.80 13.35
CA TYR A 239 7.70 -16.93 14.67
C TYR A 239 6.24 -16.45 14.64
N ALA A 240 5.95 -15.30 14.06
CA ALA A 240 4.60 -14.76 13.99
C ALA A 240 3.66 -15.68 13.20
N MET A 241 4.08 -16.18 12.06
CA MET A 241 3.32 -17.15 11.27
C MET A 241 3.12 -18.47 12.01
N SER A 242 4.12 -18.94 12.77
CA SER A 242 3.98 -20.15 13.63
C SER A 242 2.91 -20.01 14.71
N LYS A 243 2.52 -18.76 15.03
CA LYS A 243 1.42 -18.44 15.96
C LYS A 243 0.08 -18.21 15.24
N GLY A 244 0.06 -18.32 13.92
CA GLY A 244 -1.13 -18.12 13.10
C GLY A 244 -1.38 -16.66 12.68
N LEU A 245 -0.36 -15.79 12.75
CA LEU A 245 -0.47 -14.41 12.32
C LEU A 245 -0.23 -14.32 10.81
N ALA A 246 -1.18 -13.79 10.04
CA ALA A 246 -1.02 -13.51 8.62
C ALA A 246 -0.19 -12.23 8.43
N LEU A 247 0.82 -12.28 7.56
CA LEU A 247 1.73 -11.16 7.29
C LEU A 247 1.52 -10.58 5.89
N PHE A 248 1.73 -9.27 5.78
CA PHE A 248 1.85 -8.55 4.52
C PHE A 248 3.08 -7.63 4.62
N VAL A 249 3.99 -7.71 3.66
CA VAL A 249 5.11 -6.77 3.56
C VAL A 249 4.68 -5.57 2.73
N THR A 250 3.98 -4.62 3.36
CA THR A 250 3.41 -3.46 2.66
C THR A 250 4.45 -2.42 2.24
N GLU A 251 5.68 -2.52 2.78
CA GLU A 251 6.81 -1.70 2.38
C GLU A 251 8.12 -2.47 2.51
N CYS A 252 8.93 -2.48 1.46
CA CYS A 252 10.28 -3.05 1.50
C CYS A 252 11.23 -2.41 0.50
N GLY A 253 12.54 -2.50 0.80
CA GLY A 253 13.60 -1.99 -0.06
C GLY A 253 14.87 -2.84 -0.05
N GLY A 254 15.69 -2.71 -1.09
CA GLY A 254 16.95 -3.45 -1.25
C GLY A 254 18.16 -2.81 -0.59
N MET A 255 18.05 -1.55 -0.13
CA MET A 255 19.14 -0.74 0.42
C MET A 255 19.10 -0.71 1.96
N ASN A 256 19.85 0.22 2.59
CA ASN A 256 19.75 0.43 4.03
C ASN A 256 18.41 1.05 4.44
N ALA A 257 18.05 0.91 5.72
CA ALA A 257 16.80 1.40 6.28
C ALA A 257 16.62 2.94 6.25
N ASP A 258 17.69 3.69 6.00
CA ASP A 258 17.64 5.14 5.78
C ASP A 258 17.37 5.52 4.31
N GLY A 259 17.08 4.54 3.45
CA GLY A 259 16.84 4.72 2.02
C GLY A 259 18.11 4.90 1.19
N GLN A 260 19.30 4.82 1.80
CA GLN A 260 20.59 5.09 1.19
C GLN A 260 21.46 3.81 1.08
N GLY A 261 22.65 3.97 0.52
CA GLY A 261 23.62 2.88 0.34
C GLY A 261 23.32 2.07 -0.94
N PRO A 262 24.16 1.09 -1.25
CA PRO A 262 23.94 0.23 -2.42
C PRO A 262 22.76 -0.71 -2.18
N VAL A 263 22.11 -1.14 -3.27
CA VAL A 263 21.17 -2.26 -3.23
C VAL A 263 21.95 -3.54 -2.88
N ASP A 264 21.58 -4.19 -1.80
CA ASP A 264 22.10 -5.51 -1.40
C ASP A 264 21.30 -6.60 -2.13
N VAL A 265 21.72 -6.89 -3.35
CA VAL A 265 21.00 -7.82 -4.25
C VAL A 265 20.87 -9.21 -3.64
N GLU A 266 21.92 -9.74 -3.00
CA GLU A 266 21.90 -11.07 -2.38
C GLU A 266 20.89 -11.13 -1.24
N SER A 267 20.89 -10.12 -0.37
CA SER A 267 19.94 -10.05 0.74
C SER A 267 18.50 -9.78 0.26
N THR A 268 18.33 -8.95 -0.78
CA THR A 268 17.01 -8.69 -1.38
C THR A 268 16.42 -9.96 -1.97
N GLN A 269 17.23 -10.73 -2.70
CA GLN A 269 16.81 -12.01 -3.25
C GLN A 269 16.41 -13.00 -2.15
N ALA A 270 17.18 -13.08 -1.05
CA ALA A 270 16.84 -13.94 0.08
C ALA A 270 15.54 -13.52 0.79
N TRP A 271 15.17 -12.22 0.75
CA TRP A 271 13.87 -11.76 1.22
C TRP A 271 12.73 -12.11 0.28
N ILE A 272 12.93 -11.96 -1.04
CA ILE A 272 11.94 -12.32 -2.05
C ILE A 272 11.64 -13.83 -1.97
N GLU A 273 12.68 -14.68 -1.96
CA GLU A 273 12.53 -16.13 -1.81
C GLU A 273 11.79 -16.50 -0.52
N TRP A 274 12.10 -15.83 0.60
CA TRP A 274 11.39 -16.06 1.86
C TRP A 274 9.91 -15.66 1.79
N MET A 275 9.58 -14.56 1.11
CA MET A 275 8.18 -14.14 0.95
C MET A 275 7.43 -15.11 0.04
N GLU A 276 8.02 -15.51 -1.09
CA GLU A 276 7.44 -16.47 -2.03
C GLU A 276 7.25 -17.87 -1.41
N ASP A 277 8.23 -18.35 -0.64
CA ASP A 277 8.14 -19.64 0.06
C ASP A 277 7.02 -19.68 1.13
N ASN A 278 6.53 -18.52 1.55
CA ASN A 278 5.48 -18.38 2.58
C ASN A 278 4.20 -17.71 2.06
N ASP A 279 4.04 -17.53 0.75
CA ASP A 279 2.88 -16.88 0.11
C ASP A 279 2.61 -15.45 0.67
N ILE A 280 3.65 -14.68 1.02
CA ILE A 280 3.53 -13.35 1.61
C ILE A 280 3.49 -12.30 0.51
N SER A 281 2.39 -11.57 0.40
CA SER A 281 2.23 -10.41 -0.48
C SER A 281 3.17 -9.27 -0.09
N TYR A 282 3.67 -8.49 -1.10
CA TYR A 282 4.60 -7.41 -0.83
C TYR A 282 4.47 -6.22 -1.79
N ALA A 283 4.94 -5.04 -1.33
CA ALA A 283 5.04 -3.83 -2.11
C ALA A 283 6.41 -3.17 -1.93
N PHE A 284 7.14 -3.00 -3.02
CA PHE A 284 8.42 -2.31 -3.01
C PHE A 284 8.28 -0.80 -2.80
N TRP A 285 9.15 -0.19 -2.03
CA TRP A 285 9.30 1.24 -1.84
C TRP A 285 10.30 1.81 -2.83
N SER A 286 10.07 2.87 -3.62
CA SER A 286 8.82 3.55 -3.94
C SER A 286 8.90 4.28 -5.29
N ILE A 287 7.74 4.56 -5.89
CA ILE A 287 7.60 5.51 -7.00
C ILE A 287 7.83 6.92 -6.45
N SER A 288 9.05 7.38 -6.56
CA SER A 288 9.56 8.67 -6.09
C SER A 288 10.81 9.04 -6.90
N ASP A 289 11.26 10.30 -6.80
CA ASP A 289 12.38 10.83 -7.57
C ASP A 289 13.40 11.61 -6.72
N LYS A 290 13.38 11.38 -5.41
CA LYS A 290 14.38 11.95 -4.52
C LYS A 290 15.77 11.37 -4.85
N LYS A 291 16.80 12.15 -4.64
CA LYS A 291 18.17 11.68 -4.82
C LYS A 291 18.58 10.74 -3.67
N GLU A 292 17.98 9.58 -3.64
CA GLU A 292 18.27 8.48 -2.71
C GLU A 292 18.07 7.13 -3.42
N THR A 293 18.66 6.06 -2.87
CA THR A 293 18.70 4.76 -3.54
C THR A 293 17.32 4.11 -3.63
N CYS A 294 16.44 4.33 -2.64
CA CYS A 294 15.09 3.75 -2.64
C CYS A 294 14.12 4.40 -3.63
N SER A 295 14.47 5.54 -4.25
CA SER A 295 13.66 6.14 -5.32
C SER A 295 13.80 5.36 -6.61
N MET A 296 12.67 4.94 -7.20
CA MET A 296 12.64 4.14 -8.43
C MET A 296 12.87 4.98 -9.68
N LEU A 297 12.61 6.29 -9.63
CA LEU A 297 12.68 7.19 -10.77
C LEU A 297 13.80 8.22 -10.63
N TYR A 298 14.32 8.68 -11.76
CA TYR A 298 15.14 9.87 -11.78
C TYR A 298 14.27 11.13 -11.79
N PRO A 299 14.78 12.29 -11.28
CA PRO A 299 14.04 13.57 -11.29
C PRO A 299 13.58 14.04 -12.66
N SER A 300 14.19 13.54 -13.74
CA SER A 300 13.82 13.84 -15.13
C SER A 300 12.61 13.06 -15.64
N ALA A 301 12.19 12.01 -14.92
CA ALA A 301 11.06 11.20 -15.32
C ALA A 301 9.75 12.01 -15.36
N ALA A 302 8.90 11.75 -16.34
CA ALA A 302 7.59 12.37 -16.45
C ALA A 302 6.70 12.00 -15.26
N SER A 303 5.73 12.84 -14.92
CA SER A 303 4.81 12.57 -13.80
C SER A 303 3.84 11.43 -14.10
N GLU A 304 3.45 11.28 -15.35
CA GLU A 304 2.41 10.36 -15.82
C GLU A 304 2.98 9.08 -16.46
N GLY A 305 4.29 9.02 -16.71
CA GLY A 305 4.86 8.00 -17.60
C GLY A 305 4.64 8.35 -19.10
N PRO A 306 4.88 7.44 -20.04
CA PRO A 306 5.57 6.15 -19.79
C PRO A 306 7.02 6.35 -19.33
N TRP A 307 7.47 5.48 -18.42
CA TRP A 307 8.85 5.50 -17.95
C TRP A 307 9.64 4.40 -18.66
N HIS A 308 10.65 4.84 -19.39
CA HIS A 308 11.60 3.94 -20.05
C HIS A 308 12.78 3.66 -19.12
N ASP A 309 13.59 2.68 -19.43
CA ASP A 309 14.75 2.29 -18.60
C ASP A 309 15.69 3.47 -18.27
N ALA A 310 15.77 4.46 -19.16
CA ALA A 310 16.55 5.69 -18.93
C ALA A 310 15.95 6.62 -17.87
N ASP A 311 14.69 6.47 -17.54
CA ASP A 311 13.98 7.23 -16.49
C ASP A 311 14.07 6.56 -15.12
N LEU A 312 14.49 5.27 -15.10
CA LEU A 312 14.55 4.44 -13.90
C LEU A 312 15.93 4.50 -13.23
N SER A 313 15.92 4.55 -11.91
CA SER A 313 17.12 4.33 -11.11
C SER A 313 17.54 2.85 -11.17
N PRO A 314 18.75 2.47 -10.71
CA PRO A 314 19.11 1.05 -10.57
C PRO A 314 18.11 0.24 -9.73
N TRP A 315 17.50 0.86 -8.71
CA TRP A 315 16.46 0.24 -7.90
C TRP A 315 15.17 0.07 -8.71
N GLY A 316 14.75 1.08 -9.46
CA GLY A 316 13.57 0.98 -10.32
C GLY A 316 13.70 -0.10 -11.40
N LEU A 317 14.88 -0.23 -12.01
CA LEU A 317 15.17 -1.32 -12.95
C LEU A 317 15.07 -2.70 -12.27
N TYR A 318 15.68 -2.84 -11.07
CA TYR A 318 15.63 -4.07 -10.31
C TYR A 318 14.19 -4.48 -9.93
N VAL A 319 13.40 -3.53 -9.44
CA VAL A 319 11.99 -3.79 -9.08
C VAL A 319 11.17 -4.21 -10.29
N LYS A 320 11.33 -3.52 -11.41
CA LYS A 320 10.65 -3.86 -12.67
C LYS A 320 10.98 -5.28 -13.18
N GLU A 321 12.17 -5.79 -12.87
CA GLU A 321 12.57 -7.16 -13.21
C GLU A 321 12.03 -8.21 -12.23
N CYS A 322 11.65 -7.80 -11.01
CA CYS A 322 11.14 -8.68 -9.95
C CYS A 322 9.61 -8.88 -9.98
N LEU A 323 8.88 -7.97 -10.63
CA LEU A 323 7.42 -8.02 -10.77
C LEU A 323 7.02 -8.73 -12.06
#